data_d304d388383f9b9e4194f1b7fe893d8e
#
_entry.id   d304d388383f9b9e4194f1b7fe893d8e
#
_cell.length_a   1.000
_cell.length_b   1.000
_cell.length_c   1.000
_cell.angle_alpha   90.00
_cell.angle_beta   90.00
_cell.angle_gamma   90.00
#
_symmetry.space_group_name_H-M   'P 1'
#
loop_
_entity.id
_entity.type
_entity.pdbx_description
1 polymer ?
#
loop_
_entity_poly.entity_id
_entity_poly.type
_entity_poly.pdbx_seq_one_letter_code
_entity_poly.pdbx_strand_id
1 'polypeptide(L)'
;VYTAPNVINKRKMYNYCYFSTITVMYDQKKVGLIQIEDLKKNNDYAMWLQAVERVKCHRFPKCLSCYIKHDGSVSSGSKWKLIKWHYILFRKGLKKSIPVSCILTFNNLVHGVVKKIKYREKIVNN
;
A
#
# COMPACT_ATOMS: atom_id res chain seq x y z
N VAL A 1 -10.41 3.71 -13.39
CA VAL A 1 -9.73 4.53 -12.38
C VAL A 1 -9.70 3.79 -11.06
N TYR A 2 -8.59 3.88 -10.33
CA TYR A 2 -8.50 3.40 -8.96
C TYR A 2 -8.53 4.59 -8.01
N THR A 3 -9.45 4.56 -7.06
CA THR A 3 -9.59 5.60 -6.05
C THR A 3 -9.15 5.09 -4.67
N ALA A 4 -9.08 6.00 -3.70
CA ALA A 4 -8.76 5.70 -2.33
C ALA A 4 -9.76 6.38 -1.39
N PRO A 5 -9.88 5.97 -0.12
CA PRO A 5 -10.66 6.70 0.87
C PRO A 5 -10.21 8.16 1.00
N ASN A 6 -11.13 9.09 1.29
CA ASN A 6 -10.79 10.51 1.46
C ASN A 6 -9.75 10.75 2.56
N VAL A 7 -9.84 10.00 3.66
CA VAL A 7 -8.87 10.03 4.76
C VAL A 7 -8.27 8.65 4.94
N ILE A 8 -6.96 8.57 4.92
CA ILE A 8 -6.19 7.35 5.12
C ILE A 8 -5.38 7.51 6.42
N ASN A 9 -5.65 6.63 7.35
CA ASN A 9 -4.96 6.54 8.63
C ASN A 9 -4.20 5.22 8.76
N LYS A 10 -3.46 5.05 9.85
CA LYS A 10 -2.72 3.83 10.18
C LYS A 10 -3.56 2.56 9.98
N ARG A 11 -4.76 2.48 10.58
CA ARG A 11 -5.63 1.30 10.49
C ARG A 11 -5.95 0.91 9.04
N LYS A 12 -6.32 1.89 8.21
CA LYS A 12 -6.63 1.66 6.79
C LYS A 12 -5.40 1.17 6.03
N MET A 13 -4.23 1.77 6.28
CA MET A 13 -2.99 1.35 5.62
C MET A 13 -2.53 -0.04 6.04
N TYR A 14 -2.73 -0.45 7.29
CA TYR A 14 -2.45 -1.83 7.72
C TYR A 14 -3.39 -2.84 7.07
N ASN A 15 -4.62 -2.42 6.75
CA ASN A 15 -5.55 -3.27 6.02
C ASN A 15 -5.16 -3.43 4.55
N TYR A 16 -4.72 -2.35 3.91
CA TYR A 16 -4.30 -2.38 2.50
C TYR A 16 -3.48 -1.14 2.13
N CYS A 17 -2.49 -1.30 1.22
CA CYS A 17 -1.77 -0.17 0.64
C CYS A 17 -2.64 0.60 -0.35
N TYR A 18 -3.11 1.77 0.06
CA TYR A 18 -3.88 2.66 -0.81
C TYR A 18 -3.00 3.59 -1.65
N PHE A 19 -1.72 3.66 -1.35
CA PHE A 19 -0.78 4.54 -2.03
C PHE A 19 -0.16 3.86 -3.25
N SER A 20 -0.02 4.65 -4.32
CA SER A 20 0.94 4.38 -5.38
C SER A 20 2.04 5.42 -5.25
N THR A 21 3.29 4.98 -5.21
CA THR A 21 4.45 5.84 -4.91
C THR A 21 4.51 7.08 -5.80
N ILE A 22 4.13 6.94 -7.07
CA ILE A 22 4.09 8.04 -8.05
C ILE A 22 3.01 9.10 -7.76
N THR A 23 2.10 8.85 -6.82
CA THR A 23 0.95 9.73 -6.52
C THR A 23 0.99 10.28 -5.09
N VAL A 24 2.08 10.06 -4.36
CA VAL A 24 2.19 10.48 -2.98
C VAL A 24 3.07 11.73 -2.87
N MET A 25 2.55 12.71 -2.16
CA MET A 25 3.30 13.89 -1.72
C MET A 25 3.20 13.97 -0.20
N TYR A 26 4.30 14.28 0.47
CA TYR A 26 4.33 14.42 1.92
C TYR A 26 5.26 15.57 2.36
N ASP A 27 4.93 16.13 3.51
CA ASP A 27 5.73 17.15 4.16
C ASP A 27 6.85 16.48 4.97
N GLN A 28 8.08 16.59 4.48
CA GLN A 28 9.26 16.00 5.11
C GLN A 28 9.49 16.54 6.53
N LYS A 29 9.14 17.79 6.81
CA LYS A 29 9.29 18.38 8.16
C LYS A 29 8.36 17.69 9.18
N LYS A 30 7.15 17.30 8.75
CA LYS A 30 6.18 16.60 9.59
C LYS A 30 6.44 15.11 9.70
N VAL A 31 6.81 14.48 8.61
CA VAL A 31 7.05 13.04 8.55
C VAL A 31 8.44 12.68 9.07
N GLY A 32 9.43 13.53 8.83
CA GLY A 32 10.82 13.29 9.18
C GLY A 32 11.48 12.26 8.27
N LEU A 33 12.71 11.88 8.60
CA LEU A 33 13.42 10.82 7.92
C LEU A 33 12.79 9.46 8.24
N ILE A 34 12.54 8.68 7.21
CA ILE A 34 12.10 7.29 7.33
C ILE A 34 13.17 6.40 6.72
N GLN A 35 13.73 5.51 7.54
CA GLN A 35 14.59 4.43 7.09
C GLN A 35 13.82 3.12 7.17
N ILE A 36 13.90 2.33 6.12
CA ILE A 36 13.28 1.02 6.03
C ILE A 36 14.35 -0.07 5.92
N GLU A 37 14.01 -1.26 6.35
CA GLU A 37 14.83 -2.44 6.14
C GLU A 37 14.96 -2.74 4.64
N ASP A 38 16.08 -3.35 4.24
CA ASP A 38 16.27 -3.79 2.86
C ASP A 38 15.31 -4.94 2.54
N LEU A 39 14.23 -4.58 1.85
CA LEU A 39 13.20 -5.49 1.40
C LEU A 39 13.26 -5.61 -0.11
N LYS A 40 13.36 -6.82 -0.62
CA LYS A 40 13.32 -7.08 -2.07
C LYS A 40 12.02 -6.62 -2.74
N LYS A 41 10.91 -6.59 -2.00
CA LYS A 41 9.59 -6.10 -2.44
C LYS A 41 8.85 -5.44 -1.29
N ASN A 42 7.88 -4.56 -1.61
CA ASN A 42 7.05 -3.81 -0.66
C ASN A 42 7.85 -2.85 0.25
N ASN A 43 9.04 -2.42 -0.18
CA ASN A 43 9.81 -1.41 0.52
C ASN A 43 9.07 -0.07 0.61
N ASP A 44 8.45 0.36 -0.49
CA ASP A 44 7.57 1.53 -0.55
C ASP A 44 6.39 1.40 0.43
N TYR A 45 5.75 0.23 0.49
CA TYR A 45 4.67 0.01 1.45
C TYR A 45 5.15 0.07 2.90
N ALA A 46 6.34 -0.47 3.21
CA ALA A 46 6.94 -0.35 4.54
C ALA A 46 7.18 1.12 4.92
N MET A 47 7.67 1.93 3.98
CA MET A 47 7.86 3.37 4.16
C MET A 47 6.53 4.08 4.45
N TRP A 48 5.50 3.81 3.66
CA TRP A 48 4.20 4.45 3.84
C TRP A 48 3.49 4.04 5.13
N LEU A 49 3.68 2.81 5.60
CA LEU A 49 3.17 2.38 6.91
C LEU A 49 3.82 3.18 8.05
N GLN A 50 5.11 3.48 7.96
CA GLN A 50 5.78 4.34 8.95
C GLN A 50 5.33 5.80 8.84
N ALA A 51 5.12 6.31 7.62
CA ALA A 51 4.63 7.68 7.43
C ALA A 51 3.25 7.90 8.04
N VAL A 52 2.31 6.98 7.85
CA VAL A 52 0.95 7.11 8.40
C VAL A 52 0.86 6.86 9.91
N GLU A 53 1.93 6.39 10.54
CA GLU A 53 2.05 6.38 12.01
C GLU A 53 2.24 7.78 12.58
N ARG A 54 2.82 8.68 11.79
CA ARG A 54 3.17 10.05 12.20
C ARG A 54 2.13 11.08 11.78
N VAL A 55 1.49 10.87 10.61
CA VAL A 55 0.54 11.82 10.02
C VAL A 55 -0.68 11.14 9.43
N LYS A 56 -1.81 11.87 9.37
CA LYS A 56 -2.98 11.46 8.59
C LYS A 56 -2.79 11.89 7.14
N CYS A 57 -3.25 11.08 6.20
CA CYS A 57 -3.16 11.37 4.79
C CYS A 57 -4.53 11.64 4.20
N HIS A 58 -4.60 12.57 3.28
CA HIS A 58 -5.82 12.96 2.58
C HIS A 58 -5.69 12.67 1.08
N ARG A 59 -6.75 12.18 0.49
CA ARG A 59 -6.82 12.01 -0.95
C ARG A 59 -7.03 13.36 -1.62
N PHE A 60 -6.21 13.66 -2.62
CA PHE A 60 -6.50 14.74 -3.55
C PHE A 60 -7.56 14.26 -4.56
N PRO A 61 -8.66 15.02 -4.78
CA PRO A 61 -9.84 14.52 -5.51
C PRO A 61 -9.70 14.57 -7.04
N LYS A 62 -8.49 14.62 -7.58
CA LYS A 62 -8.23 14.61 -9.02
C LYS A 62 -7.34 13.44 -9.40
N CYS A 63 -7.53 12.88 -10.60
CA CYS A 63 -6.64 11.89 -11.17
C CYS A 63 -5.46 12.62 -11.84
N LEU A 64 -4.28 12.49 -11.26
CA LEU A 64 -3.07 13.22 -11.70
C LEU A 64 -2.03 12.31 -12.36
N SER A 65 -2.25 11.00 -12.39
CA SER A 65 -1.29 10.07 -12.98
C SER A 65 -2.00 8.93 -13.69
N CYS A 66 -1.36 8.44 -14.74
CA CYS A 66 -1.78 7.25 -15.47
C CYS A 66 -0.72 6.16 -15.30
N TYR A 67 -1.16 4.96 -14.95
CA TYR A 67 -0.30 3.80 -14.87
C TYR A 67 -0.53 2.89 -16.08
N ILE A 68 0.50 2.76 -16.91
CA ILE A 68 0.48 1.86 -18.06
C ILE A 68 0.99 0.50 -17.60
N LYS A 69 0.14 -0.51 -17.75
CA LYS A 69 0.49 -1.89 -17.39
C LYS A 69 1.16 -2.57 -18.56
N HIS A 70 2.39 -3.02 -18.38
CA HIS A 70 3.13 -3.80 -19.37
C HIS A 70 3.21 -5.27 -18.93
N ASP A 71 3.28 -6.16 -19.91
CA ASP A 71 3.61 -7.55 -19.65
C ASP A 71 5.06 -7.64 -19.17
N GLY A 72 5.31 -8.47 -18.14
CA GLY A 72 6.63 -8.57 -17.49
C GLY A 72 6.90 -7.56 -16.37
N SER A 73 5.92 -6.73 -15.98
CA SER A 73 6.10 -5.82 -14.85
C SER A 73 6.37 -6.56 -13.53
N VAL A 74 7.15 -5.95 -12.63
CA VAL A 74 7.52 -6.51 -11.31
C VAL A 74 6.30 -6.92 -10.47
N SER A 75 5.14 -6.33 -10.74
CA SER A 75 3.87 -6.63 -10.08
C SER A 75 3.12 -7.82 -10.70
N SER A 76 3.55 -8.34 -11.86
CA SER A 76 2.99 -9.52 -12.49
C SER A 76 3.58 -10.78 -11.84
N GLY A 77 3.03 -11.22 -10.71
CA GLY A 77 3.54 -12.39 -10.00
C GLY A 77 2.44 -13.34 -9.54
N SER A 78 2.82 -14.60 -9.26
CA SER A 78 1.94 -15.61 -8.67
C SER A 78 1.35 -15.11 -7.35
N LYS A 79 0.08 -15.43 -7.09
CA LYS A 79 -0.64 -15.08 -5.84
C LYS A 79 0.07 -15.59 -4.59
N TRP A 80 0.72 -16.75 -4.66
CA TRP A 80 1.52 -17.32 -3.56
C TRP A 80 2.75 -16.46 -3.22
N LYS A 81 3.41 -15.89 -4.23
CA LYS A 81 4.52 -14.96 -4.02
C LYS A 81 4.05 -13.69 -3.30
N LEU A 82 2.81 -13.24 -3.56
CA LEU A 82 2.22 -12.09 -2.89
C LEU A 82 2.08 -12.32 -1.37
N ILE A 83 1.58 -13.49 -0.96
CA ILE A 83 1.44 -13.86 0.45
C ILE A 83 2.81 -13.80 1.16
N LYS A 84 3.82 -14.45 0.56
CA LYS A 84 5.18 -14.44 1.09
C LYS A 84 5.73 -13.02 1.30
N TRP A 85 5.55 -12.14 0.32
CA TRP A 85 6.09 -10.78 0.40
C TRP A 85 5.36 -9.89 1.39
N HIS A 86 4.05 -10.09 1.60
CA HIS A 86 3.31 -9.40 2.66
C HIS A 86 3.73 -9.90 4.05
N TYR A 87 3.94 -11.20 4.22
CA TYR A 87 4.47 -11.72 5.47
C TYR A 87 5.87 -11.15 5.79
N ILE A 88 6.78 -11.12 4.80
CA ILE A 88 8.12 -10.56 4.96
C ILE A 88 8.05 -9.06 5.31
N LEU A 89 7.15 -8.30 4.69
CA LEU A 89 6.91 -6.91 5.02
C LEU A 89 6.61 -6.71 6.51
N PHE A 90 5.64 -7.46 7.04
CA PHE A 90 5.25 -7.31 8.44
C PHE A 90 6.29 -7.90 9.40
N ARG A 91 6.90 -9.03 9.04
CA ARG A 91 7.87 -9.73 9.90
C ARG A 91 9.24 -9.03 9.95
N LYS A 92 9.80 -8.71 8.79
CA LYS A 92 11.13 -8.06 8.68
C LYS A 92 11.01 -6.54 8.61
N GLY A 93 10.19 -6.02 7.70
CA GLY A 93 10.10 -4.59 7.47
C GLY A 93 9.55 -3.80 8.66
N LEU A 94 8.58 -4.35 9.38
CA LEU A 94 7.96 -3.71 10.54
C LEU A 94 8.30 -4.42 11.87
N LYS A 95 9.16 -5.42 11.87
CA LYS A 95 9.65 -6.16 13.07
C LYS A 95 8.51 -6.69 13.97
N LYS A 96 7.37 -7.07 13.37
CA LYS A 96 6.23 -7.63 14.11
C LYS A 96 6.50 -9.10 14.50
N SER A 97 5.86 -9.57 15.57
CA SER A 97 5.92 -10.99 15.95
C SER A 97 5.31 -11.90 14.88
N ILE A 98 5.63 -13.18 14.91
CA ILE A 98 5.13 -14.17 13.94
C ILE A 98 3.61 -14.18 13.88
N PRO A 99 2.86 -14.34 15.02
CA PRO A 99 1.40 -14.40 14.95
C PRO A 99 0.79 -13.11 14.41
N VAL A 100 1.31 -11.95 14.81
CA VAL A 100 0.84 -10.65 14.32
C VAL A 100 1.10 -10.52 12.82
N SER A 101 2.25 -10.95 12.33
CA SER A 101 2.58 -10.91 10.89
C SER A 101 1.66 -11.79 10.07
N CYS A 102 1.28 -12.97 10.56
CA CYS A 102 0.31 -13.85 9.90
C CYS A 102 -1.07 -13.20 9.82
N ILE A 103 -1.57 -12.64 10.94
CA ILE A 103 -2.87 -11.96 11.00
C ILE A 103 -2.91 -10.78 10.06
N LEU A 104 -1.89 -9.91 10.08
CA LEU A 104 -1.81 -8.74 9.21
C LEU A 104 -1.73 -9.11 7.74
N THR A 105 -0.99 -10.19 7.41
CA THR A 105 -0.91 -10.70 6.04
C THR A 105 -2.27 -11.16 5.55
N PHE A 106 -2.96 -11.98 6.33
CA PHE A 106 -4.30 -12.46 5.99
C PHE A 106 -5.28 -11.30 5.81
N ASN A 107 -5.32 -10.39 6.78
CA ASN A 107 -6.17 -9.20 6.73
C ASN A 107 -5.90 -8.34 5.47
N ASN A 108 -4.63 -8.15 5.12
CA ASN A 108 -4.24 -7.39 3.94
C ASN A 108 -4.70 -8.04 2.63
N LEU A 109 -4.65 -9.36 2.53
CA LEU A 109 -5.13 -10.11 1.37
C LEU A 109 -6.65 -9.99 1.21
N VAL A 110 -7.40 -10.13 2.30
CA VAL A 110 -8.87 -9.95 2.31
C VAL A 110 -9.25 -8.55 1.83
N HIS A 111 -8.63 -7.52 2.40
CA HIS A 111 -8.89 -6.13 2.01
C HIS A 111 -8.43 -5.81 0.58
N GLY A 112 -7.43 -6.51 0.07
CA GLY A 112 -7.02 -6.44 -1.33
C GLY A 112 -8.11 -6.85 -2.30
N VAL A 113 -8.92 -7.85 -1.94
CA VAL A 113 -10.11 -8.26 -2.71
C VAL A 113 -11.21 -7.20 -2.58
N VAL A 114 -11.50 -6.76 -1.35
CA VAL A 114 -12.51 -5.72 -1.09
C VAL A 114 -12.21 -4.42 -1.85
N LYS A 115 -10.94 -4.00 -1.90
CA LYS A 115 -10.53 -2.82 -2.66
C LYS A 115 -10.87 -2.92 -4.14
N LYS A 116 -10.63 -4.07 -4.75
CA LYS A 116 -10.93 -4.27 -6.18
C LYS A 116 -12.40 -4.10 -6.49
N ILE A 117 -13.28 -4.43 -5.55
CA ILE A 117 -14.72 -4.30 -5.71
C ILE A 117 -15.15 -2.85 -5.44
N LYS A 118 -14.68 -2.27 -4.31
CA LYS A 118 -15.20 -1.00 -3.80
C LYS A 118 -14.59 0.25 -4.46
N TYR A 119 -13.31 0.20 -4.84
CA TYR A 119 -12.56 1.37 -5.30
C TYR A 119 -12.13 1.30 -6.77
N ARG A 120 -12.76 0.43 -7.57
CA ARG A 120 -12.56 0.37 -9.01
C ARG A 120 -13.72 1.07 -9.70
N GLU A 121 -13.50 2.30 -10.15
CA GLU A 121 -14.45 3.02 -11.00
C GLU A 121 -14.16 2.73 -12.46
N LYS A 122 -15.20 2.43 -13.26
CA LYS A 122 -15.07 2.34 -14.71
C LYS A 122 -14.98 3.76 -15.27
N ILE A 123 -14.06 4.01 -16.18
CA ILE A 123 -14.07 5.22 -16.99
C ILE A 123 -15.22 5.03 -17.98
N VAL A 124 -16.26 5.82 -17.85
CA VAL A 124 -17.26 5.96 -18.90
C VAL A 124 -16.66 6.98 -19.89
N ASN A 125 -16.19 6.51 -21.02
CA ASN A 125 -15.80 7.39 -22.12
C ASN A 125 -17.10 7.99 -22.67
N ASN A 126 -17.31 9.28 -22.46
CA ASN A 126 -18.23 10.09 -23.22
C ASN A 126 -17.54 10.53 -24.49
#